data_478cadc8a1adcbe015261b66d37a543b
#
_entry.id   478cadc8a1adcbe015261b66d37a543b
#
_cell.length_a   1.000
_cell.length_b   1.000
_cell.length_c   1.000
_cell.angle_alpha   90.00
_cell.angle_beta   90.00
_cell.angle_gamma   90.00
#
_symmetry.space_group_name_H-M   'P 1'
#
loop_
_entity.id
_entity.type
_entity.pdbx_description
1 polymer ?
#
loop_
_entity_poly.entity_id
_entity_poly.type
_entity_poly.pdbx_seq_one_letter_code
_entity_poly.pdbx_strand_id
1 'polypeptide(L)'
;MNLDYSQIEFEPFEHFKGGEGTMFAKMFFDGTVRILRAYLPVGASIGYHQHVENCEIIYILSGKGTVNLDGAETEVTAGMSTYCEKNHFHSLTNTGTEELHFFGVVPEVR
;
A
#
# COMPACT_ATOMS: atom_id res chain seq x y z
N MET A 1 19.32 -7.28 -8.80
CA MET A 1 18.25 -8.06 -9.45
C MET A 1 17.21 -7.11 -10.04
N ASN A 2 16.53 -7.54 -11.07
CA ASN A 2 15.45 -6.76 -11.65
C ASN A 2 14.12 -7.46 -11.38
N LEU A 3 13.10 -6.67 -11.07
CA LEU A 3 11.72 -7.15 -10.95
C LEU A 3 10.93 -6.56 -12.11
N ASP A 4 10.55 -7.39 -13.05
CA ASP A 4 9.76 -6.96 -14.21
C ASP A 4 8.28 -7.27 -13.91
N TYR A 5 7.54 -6.25 -13.50
CA TYR A 5 6.14 -6.41 -13.10
C TYR A 5 5.23 -6.79 -14.26
N SER A 6 5.66 -6.58 -15.52
CA SER A 6 4.91 -7.05 -16.68
C SER A 6 4.90 -8.58 -16.79
N GLN A 7 5.84 -9.25 -16.11
CA GLN A 7 5.96 -10.70 -16.10
C GLN A 7 5.39 -11.33 -14.83
N ILE A 8 4.87 -10.54 -13.90
CA ILE A 8 4.30 -10.99 -12.63
C ILE A 8 2.80 -10.75 -12.67
N GLU A 9 2.02 -11.76 -12.29
CA GLU A 9 0.56 -11.66 -12.23
C GLU A 9 0.12 -10.96 -10.94
N PHE A 10 -0.99 -10.21 -11.02
CA PHE A 10 -1.65 -9.72 -9.82
C PHE A 10 -2.28 -10.89 -9.06
N GLU A 11 -2.08 -10.92 -7.75
CA GLU A 11 -2.73 -11.87 -6.86
C GLU A 11 -3.70 -11.14 -5.94
N PRO A 12 -4.86 -11.75 -5.61
CA PRO A 12 -5.82 -11.13 -4.72
C PRO A 12 -5.42 -11.33 -3.25
N PHE A 13 -5.61 -10.28 -2.46
CA PHE A 13 -5.44 -10.29 -1.01
C PHE A 13 -6.73 -9.74 -0.40
N GLU A 14 -7.63 -10.63 0.02
CA GLU A 14 -8.91 -10.24 0.61
C GLU A 14 -8.71 -9.70 2.02
N HIS A 15 -9.37 -8.58 2.33
CA HIS A 15 -9.32 -7.94 3.64
C HIS A 15 -7.89 -7.74 4.14
N PHE A 16 -7.00 -7.26 3.26
CA PHE A 16 -5.60 -7.10 3.59
C PHE A 16 -5.42 -6.21 4.81
N LYS A 17 -4.73 -6.72 5.82
CA LYS A 17 -4.55 -6.05 7.13
C LYS A 17 -5.88 -5.67 7.80
N GLY A 18 -6.94 -6.42 7.55
CA GLY A 18 -8.26 -6.15 8.10
C GLY A 18 -9.05 -5.09 7.34
N GLY A 19 -8.62 -4.70 6.15
CA GLY A 19 -9.29 -3.71 5.32
C GLY A 19 -10.54 -4.22 4.64
N GLU A 20 -11.17 -3.35 3.87
CA GLU A 20 -12.36 -3.66 3.09
C GLU A 20 -11.99 -4.14 1.69
N GLY A 21 -12.77 -5.09 1.17
CA GLY A 21 -12.62 -5.59 -0.18
C GLY A 21 -11.30 -6.31 -0.42
N THR A 22 -10.82 -6.23 -1.66
CA THR A 22 -9.65 -6.99 -2.12
C THR A 22 -8.59 -6.05 -2.66
N MET A 23 -7.35 -6.20 -2.18
CA MET A 23 -6.18 -5.58 -2.80
C MET A 23 -5.61 -6.56 -3.82
N PHE A 24 -5.22 -6.07 -4.98
CA PHE A 24 -4.52 -6.86 -5.98
C PHE A 24 -3.08 -6.41 -6.04
N ALA A 25 -2.14 -7.35 -5.93
CA ALA A 25 -0.73 -7.00 -5.83
C ALA A 25 0.19 -8.00 -6.55
N LYS A 26 1.25 -7.44 -7.11
CA LYS A 26 2.44 -8.16 -7.56
C LYS A 26 3.48 -7.94 -6.48
N MET A 27 3.76 -8.97 -5.69
CA MET A 27 4.51 -8.81 -4.44
C MET A 27 5.81 -9.60 -4.47
N PHE A 28 6.87 -8.97 -4.01
CA PHE A 28 8.16 -9.59 -3.78
C PHE A 28 8.53 -9.45 -2.29
N PHE A 29 9.09 -10.50 -1.71
CA PHE A 29 9.56 -10.47 -0.34
C PHE A 29 10.75 -11.41 -0.19
N ASP A 30 11.85 -10.92 0.35
CA ASP A 30 13.07 -11.71 0.53
C ASP A 30 13.44 -11.93 2.01
N GLY A 31 12.53 -11.60 2.94
CA GLY A 31 12.77 -11.68 4.37
C GLY A 31 13.24 -10.35 4.98
N THR A 32 13.67 -9.40 4.18
CA THR A 32 14.18 -8.10 4.62
C THR A 32 13.36 -6.95 4.06
N VAL A 33 13.02 -7.00 2.78
CA VAL A 33 12.23 -5.97 2.12
C VAL A 33 11.06 -6.59 1.37
N ARG A 34 9.91 -5.93 1.49
CA ARG A 34 8.72 -6.24 0.69
C ARG A 34 8.54 -5.12 -0.32
N ILE A 35 8.32 -5.50 -1.58
CA ILE A 35 8.07 -4.55 -2.66
C ILE A 35 6.76 -4.98 -3.32
N LEU A 36 5.84 -4.05 -3.51
CA LEU A 36 4.57 -4.37 -4.15
C LEU A 36 4.14 -3.31 -5.16
N ARG A 37 3.72 -3.79 -6.30
CA ARG A 37 3.00 -3.04 -7.32
C ARG A 37 1.54 -3.45 -7.19
N ALA A 38 0.66 -2.54 -6.73
CA ALA A 38 -0.67 -2.94 -6.30
C ALA A 38 -1.74 -1.98 -6.75
N TYR A 39 -3.01 -2.41 -6.66
CA TYR A 39 -4.13 -1.51 -6.78
C TYR A 39 -5.27 -1.93 -5.84
N LEU A 40 -6.07 -0.94 -5.49
CA LEU A 40 -7.31 -1.10 -4.73
C LEU A 40 -8.47 -0.70 -5.62
N PRO A 41 -9.46 -1.59 -5.85
CA PRO A 41 -10.74 -1.20 -6.44
C PRO A 41 -11.41 -0.11 -5.60
N VAL A 42 -12.39 0.58 -6.19
CA VAL A 42 -13.16 1.61 -5.48
C VAL A 42 -13.74 1.04 -4.20
N GLY A 43 -13.51 1.73 -3.09
CA GLY A 43 -14.00 1.33 -1.76
C GLY A 43 -13.14 0.32 -1.03
N ALA A 44 -12.18 -0.30 -1.70
CA ALA A 44 -11.26 -1.24 -1.04
C ALA A 44 -10.21 -0.50 -0.24
N SER A 45 -9.65 -1.17 0.77
CA SER A 45 -8.65 -0.57 1.64
C SER A 45 -7.63 -1.57 2.15
N ILE A 46 -6.43 -1.04 2.47
CA ILE A 46 -5.48 -1.68 3.36
C ILE A 46 -5.87 -1.25 4.77
N GLY A 47 -6.16 -2.21 5.66
CA GLY A 47 -6.62 -1.89 7.00
C GLY A 47 -5.59 -1.18 7.86
N TYR A 48 -6.07 -0.51 8.90
CA TYR A 48 -5.24 0.24 9.84
C TYR A 48 -4.34 -0.73 10.63
N HIS A 49 -3.04 -0.53 10.56
CA HIS A 49 -2.06 -1.44 11.19
C HIS A 49 -0.76 -0.72 11.54
N GLN A 50 -0.01 -1.32 12.45
CA GLN A 50 1.28 -0.79 12.91
C GLN A 50 2.43 -1.45 12.16
N HIS A 51 3.45 -0.64 11.83
CA HIS A 51 4.74 -1.13 11.36
C HIS A 51 5.70 -1.27 12.54
N VAL A 52 6.03 -2.51 12.95
CA VAL A 52 6.78 -2.76 14.19
C VAL A 52 8.28 -2.83 13.95
N GLU A 53 8.75 -3.59 12.98
CA GLU A 53 10.20 -3.74 12.69
C GLU A 53 10.53 -3.28 11.28
N ASN A 54 9.67 -2.43 10.73
CA ASN A 54 9.80 -1.93 9.39
C ASN A 54 9.14 -0.55 9.28
N CYS A 55 9.23 0.03 8.12
CA CYS A 55 8.45 1.21 7.74
C CYS A 55 7.85 0.95 6.36
N GLU A 56 7.00 1.84 5.89
CA GLU A 56 6.46 1.69 4.54
C GLU A 56 6.41 3.02 3.82
N ILE A 57 6.89 3.01 2.57
CA ILE A 57 6.77 4.11 1.63
C ILE A 57 5.80 3.67 0.55
N ILE A 58 4.75 4.46 0.31
CA ILE A 58 3.79 4.20 -0.77
C ILE A 58 3.82 5.39 -1.72
N TYR A 59 4.04 5.12 -3.01
CA TYR A 59 3.97 6.13 -4.07
C TYR A 59 2.70 5.89 -4.89
N ILE A 60 1.86 6.92 -5.01
CA ILE A 60 0.61 6.83 -5.76
C ILE A 60 0.89 7.03 -7.25
N LEU A 61 0.53 6.04 -8.04
CA LEU A 61 0.74 6.02 -9.50
C LEU A 61 -0.44 6.64 -10.23
N SER A 62 -1.67 6.29 -9.82
CA SER A 62 -2.90 6.83 -10.42
C SER A 62 -4.05 6.64 -9.46
N GLY A 63 -5.07 7.50 -9.60
CA GLY A 63 -6.24 7.46 -8.74
C GLY A 63 -6.11 8.40 -7.55
N LYS A 64 -7.04 8.24 -6.61
CA LYS A 64 -7.16 9.09 -5.42
C LYS A 64 -7.55 8.23 -4.23
N GLY A 65 -6.94 8.51 -3.09
CA GLY A 65 -7.24 7.80 -1.86
C GLY A 65 -7.15 8.66 -0.63
N THR A 66 -7.46 8.03 0.51
CA THR A 66 -7.31 8.64 1.83
C THR A 66 -6.37 7.78 2.64
N VAL A 67 -5.36 8.42 3.23
CA VAL A 67 -4.42 7.80 4.16
C VAL A 67 -4.76 8.26 5.56
N ASN A 68 -4.81 7.31 6.49
CA ASN A 68 -4.88 7.60 7.92
C ASN A 68 -3.48 7.33 8.50
N LEU A 69 -2.83 8.37 9.01
CA LEU A 69 -1.54 8.28 9.69
C LEU A 69 -1.75 8.63 11.16
N ASP A 70 -1.68 7.63 12.05
CA ASP A 70 -1.84 7.78 13.49
C ASP A 70 -3.14 8.52 13.89
N GLY A 71 -4.22 8.29 13.14
CA GLY A 71 -5.52 8.90 13.39
C GLY A 71 -5.80 10.16 12.58
N ALA A 72 -4.83 10.71 11.86
CA ALA A 72 -5.03 11.90 11.01
C ALA A 72 -5.23 11.47 9.55
N GLU A 73 -6.36 11.83 8.98
CA GLU A 73 -6.69 11.51 7.61
C GLU A 73 -6.26 12.62 6.65
N THR A 74 -5.63 12.22 5.54
CA THR A 74 -5.23 13.12 4.45
C THR A 74 -5.53 12.49 3.11
N GLU A 75 -5.83 13.32 2.10
CA GLU A 75 -6.02 12.85 0.73
C GLU A 75 -4.68 12.68 0.03
N VAL A 76 -4.56 11.60 -0.76
CA VAL A 76 -3.39 11.34 -1.60
C VAL A 76 -3.83 11.14 -3.04
N THR A 77 -3.03 11.66 -3.98
CA THR A 77 -3.28 11.56 -5.42
C THR A 77 -1.99 11.19 -6.15
N ALA A 78 -2.10 10.92 -7.45
CA ALA A 78 -0.95 10.54 -8.27
C ALA A 78 0.21 11.53 -8.12
N GLY A 79 1.41 11.02 -7.97
CA GLY A 79 2.62 11.81 -7.80
C GLY A 79 2.98 12.08 -6.34
N MET A 80 2.15 11.68 -5.39
CA MET A 80 2.43 11.82 -3.96
C MET A 80 2.98 10.53 -3.39
N SER A 81 3.88 10.65 -2.42
CA SER A 81 4.26 9.52 -1.57
C SER A 81 3.78 9.76 -0.15
N THR A 82 3.45 8.66 0.53
CA THR A 82 3.13 8.68 1.95
C THR A 82 4.08 7.74 2.69
N TYR A 83 4.48 8.13 3.88
CA TYR A 83 5.49 7.43 4.66
C TYR A 83 4.94 7.10 6.05
N CYS A 84 4.89 5.81 6.36
CA CYS A 84 4.56 5.32 7.70
C CYS A 84 5.85 4.87 8.37
N GLU A 85 6.30 5.61 9.36
CA GLU A 85 7.52 5.35 10.09
C GLU A 85 7.39 4.11 10.97
N LYS A 86 8.53 3.56 11.39
CA LYS A 86 8.58 2.46 12.36
C LYS A 86 7.79 2.82 13.62
N ASN A 87 6.99 1.88 14.10
CA ASN A 87 6.11 1.96 15.27
C ASN A 87 4.86 2.82 15.07
N HIS A 88 4.69 3.47 13.92
CA HIS A 88 3.50 4.25 13.60
C HIS A 88 2.44 3.38 12.90
N PHE A 89 1.22 3.89 12.83
CA PHE A 89 0.06 3.20 12.27
C PHE A 89 -0.40 3.90 11.01
N HIS A 90 -0.86 3.15 10.03
CA HIS A 90 -1.50 3.72 8.86
C HIS A 90 -2.53 2.80 8.23
N SER A 91 -3.33 3.39 7.35
CA SER A 91 -4.22 2.69 6.42
C SER A 91 -4.26 3.47 5.10
N LEU A 92 -4.69 2.79 4.03
CA LEU A 92 -4.92 3.41 2.73
C LEU A 92 -6.27 2.92 2.21
N THR A 93 -7.16 3.86 1.87
CA THR A 93 -8.49 3.54 1.33
C THR A 93 -8.65 4.21 -0.03
N ASN A 94 -9.18 3.47 -1.00
CA ASN A 94 -9.57 4.06 -2.27
C ASN A 94 -10.89 4.83 -2.08
N THR A 95 -10.80 6.13 -2.00
CA THR A 95 -11.95 7.04 -1.85
C THR A 95 -12.28 7.77 -3.15
N GLY A 96 -11.64 7.39 -4.24
CA GLY A 96 -11.90 7.94 -5.57
C GLY A 96 -12.98 7.18 -6.33
N THR A 97 -13.02 7.43 -7.64
CA THR A 97 -14.01 6.82 -8.55
C THR A 97 -13.39 5.84 -9.54
N GLU A 98 -12.09 5.62 -9.45
CA GLU A 98 -11.31 4.72 -10.29
C GLU A 98 -10.40 3.87 -9.42
N GLU A 99 -9.78 2.85 -10.00
CA GLU A 99 -8.77 2.05 -9.30
C GLU A 99 -7.64 2.95 -8.77
N LEU A 100 -7.19 2.67 -7.57
CA LEU A 100 -6.07 3.36 -6.94
C LEU A 100 -4.82 2.50 -7.11
N HIS A 101 -3.93 2.90 -8.01
CA HIS A 101 -2.69 2.19 -8.28
C HIS A 101 -1.54 2.81 -7.50
N PHE A 102 -0.71 1.96 -6.91
CA PHE A 102 0.41 2.42 -6.11
C PHE A 102 1.57 1.44 -6.15
N PHE A 103 2.72 1.95 -5.70
CA PHE A 103 3.94 1.19 -5.52
C PHE A 103 4.38 1.34 -4.07
N GLY A 104 4.60 0.22 -3.39
CA GLY A 104 4.97 0.22 -1.99
C GLY A 104 6.30 -0.48 -1.75
N VAL A 105 7.06 0.04 -0.78
CA VAL A 105 8.30 -0.57 -0.30
C VAL A 105 8.25 -0.63 1.21
N VAL A 106 8.45 -1.82 1.76
CA VAL A 106 8.41 -2.06 3.21
C VAL A 106 9.78 -2.65 3.62
N PRO A 107 10.78 -1.79 3.85
CA PRO A 107 12.08 -2.26 4.31
C PRO A 107 12.08 -2.52 5.81
N GLU A 108 12.88 -3.49 6.23
CA GLU A 108 13.16 -3.70 7.64
C GLU A 108 13.95 -2.50 8.19
N VAL A 109 13.56 -2.03 9.38
CA VAL A 109 14.23 -0.91 10.08
C VAL A 109 14.53 -1.36 11.51
N ARG A 110 15.81 -1.39 11.84
CA ARG A 110 16.30 -1.87 13.14
C ARG A 110 16.65 -0.72 14.09
#